data_2bcb683ce303c8a0424f8e04c334a482
#
_entry.id   2bcb683ce303c8a0424f8e04c334a482
#
_cell.length_a   1.000
_cell.length_b   1.000
_cell.length_c   1.000
_cell.angle_alpha   90.00
_cell.angle_beta   90.00
_cell.angle_gamma   90.00
#
_symmetry.space_group_name_H-M   'P 1'
#
loop_
_entity.id
_entity.type
_entity.pdbx_description
1 polymer ?
#
loop_
_entity_poly.entity_id
_entity_poly.type
_entity_poly.pdbx_seq_one_letter_code
_entity_poly.pdbx_strand_id
1 'polypeptide(L)'
;MLDMGRRRVLPSDYILQRWVEQGLTHKQIADKIGEETGYRPNRSSVSAALSKAGLTERVRYDKFIPWTPISIEHNGHKYLQNLRVGARLDAGLNVSHESKQRFENFVKNLTDANAIVVYFYDSDKGFYAVRREPDEVGLVRPPWSPYYPNN
;
A
#
# COMPACT_ATOMS: atom_id res chain seq x y z
N MET A 1 -9.22 -12.75 -43.44
CA MET A 1 -8.87 -13.61 -42.28
C MET A 1 -8.32 -12.79 -41.15
N LEU A 2 -8.85 -12.98 -40.03
CA LEU A 2 -8.37 -12.23 -38.86
C LEU A 2 -7.12 -12.84 -38.32
N ASP A 3 -6.20 -11.98 -37.90
CA ASP A 3 -4.99 -12.41 -37.23
C ASP A 3 -5.30 -12.69 -35.75
N MET A 4 -5.75 -13.88 -35.50
CA MET A 4 -6.20 -14.31 -34.19
C MET A 4 -5.06 -14.36 -33.17
N GLY A 5 -3.84 -14.64 -33.63
CA GLY A 5 -2.71 -14.75 -32.76
C GLY A 5 -2.24 -13.43 -32.16
N ARG A 6 -2.61 -12.31 -32.78
CA ARG A 6 -2.20 -10.98 -32.34
C ARG A 6 -3.31 -10.17 -31.72
N ARG A 7 -4.48 -10.73 -31.64
CA ARG A 7 -5.61 -10.03 -31.07
C ARG A 7 -5.38 -9.83 -29.57
N ARG A 8 -5.64 -8.61 -29.11
CA ARG A 8 -5.60 -8.35 -27.69
C ARG A 8 -6.68 -9.15 -26.99
N VAL A 9 -6.29 -9.86 -25.95
CA VAL A 9 -7.23 -10.61 -25.11
C VAL A 9 -7.63 -9.82 -23.86
N LEU A 10 -7.04 -8.65 -23.66
CA LEU A 10 -7.36 -7.79 -22.52
C LEU A 10 -8.67 -7.06 -22.77
N PRO A 11 -9.52 -6.94 -21.75
CA PRO A 11 -10.78 -6.19 -21.89
C PRO A 11 -10.53 -4.70 -22.06
N SER A 12 -11.60 -3.97 -22.38
CA SER A 12 -11.54 -2.52 -22.50
C SER A 12 -11.15 -1.87 -21.18
N ASP A 13 -10.65 -0.64 -21.25
CA ASP A 13 -10.27 0.12 -20.07
C ASP A 13 -11.44 0.30 -19.11
N TYR A 14 -12.66 0.44 -19.63
CA TYR A 14 -13.87 0.54 -18.81
C TYR A 14 -14.08 -0.68 -17.91
N ILE A 15 -13.90 -1.88 -18.46
CA ILE A 15 -14.04 -3.12 -17.71
C ILE A 15 -12.92 -3.27 -16.68
N LEU A 16 -11.69 -2.95 -17.09
CA LEU A 16 -10.54 -2.94 -16.16
C LEU A 16 -10.78 -1.98 -15.01
N GLN A 17 -11.31 -0.80 -15.30
CA GLN A 17 -11.61 0.19 -14.27
C GLN A 17 -12.64 -0.34 -13.26
N ARG A 18 -13.69 -0.99 -13.74
CA ARG A 18 -14.69 -1.58 -12.86
C ARG A 18 -14.09 -2.62 -11.92
N TRP A 19 -13.21 -3.47 -12.45
CA TRP A 19 -12.55 -4.49 -11.64
C TRP A 19 -11.62 -3.90 -10.59
N VAL A 20 -10.88 -2.86 -10.96
CA VAL A 20 -10.03 -2.13 -10.01
C VAL A 20 -10.88 -1.50 -8.90
N GLU A 21 -11.99 -0.88 -9.25
CA GLU A 21 -12.91 -0.28 -8.28
C GLU A 21 -13.55 -1.32 -7.34
N GLN A 22 -13.73 -2.55 -7.83
CA GLN A 22 -14.20 -3.67 -7.02
C GLN A 22 -13.13 -4.24 -6.10
N GLY A 23 -11.90 -3.73 -6.17
CA GLY A 23 -10.81 -4.18 -5.32
C GLY A 23 -10.13 -5.46 -5.77
N LEU A 24 -10.27 -5.85 -7.03
CA LEU A 24 -9.62 -7.05 -7.54
C LEU A 24 -8.12 -6.85 -7.64
N THR A 25 -7.37 -7.87 -7.23
CA THR A 25 -5.92 -7.90 -7.41
C THR A 25 -5.57 -8.19 -8.86
N HIS A 26 -4.31 -7.96 -9.26
CA HIS A 26 -3.84 -8.29 -10.60
C HIS A 26 -4.03 -9.78 -10.92
N LYS A 27 -3.82 -10.64 -9.94
CA LYS A 27 -4.07 -12.09 -10.10
C LYS A 27 -5.54 -12.38 -10.37
N GLN A 28 -6.43 -11.76 -9.59
CA GLN A 28 -7.87 -11.94 -9.75
C GLN A 28 -8.36 -11.41 -11.10
N ILE A 29 -7.81 -10.30 -11.55
CA ILE A 29 -8.12 -9.75 -12.88
C ILE A 29 -7.66 -10.72 -13.96
N ALA A 30 -6.46 -11.28 -13.84
CA ALA A 30 -5.96 -12.28 -14.77
C ALA A 30 -6.87 -13.51 -14.82
N ASP A 31 -7.34 -13.98 -13.66
CA ASP A 31 -8.26 -15.12 -13.57
C ASP A 31 -9.59 -14.79 -14.26
N LYS A 32 -10.14 -13.60 -14.07
CA LYS A 32 -11.38 -13.19 -14.74
C LYS A 32 -11.23 -13.14 -16.26
N ILE A 33 -10.12 -12.63 -16.74
CA ILE A 33 -9.85 -12.61 -18.18
C ILE A 33 -9.79 -14.04 -18.71
N GLY A 34 -9.13 -14.94 -17.98
CA GLY A 34 -9.07 -16.35 -18.34
C GLY A 34 -10.43 -17.00 -18.40
N GLU A 35 -11.32 -16.72 -17.46
CA GLU A 35 -12.69 -17.22 -17.44
C GLU A 35 -13.51 -16.75 -18.65
N GLU A 36 -13.34 -15.48 -19.02
CA GLU A 36 -14.14 -14.88 -20.10
C GLU A 36 -13.61 -15.16 -21.50
N THR A 37 -12.29 -15.29 -21.64
CA THR A 37 -11.65 -15.40 -22.96
C THR A 37 -11.02 -16.76 -23.24
N GLY A 38 -10.87 -17.60 -22.21
CA GLY A 38 -10.15 -18.86 -22.32
C GLY A 38 -8.63 -18.70 -22.30
N TYR A 39 -8.12 -17.48 -22.19
CA TYR A 39 -6.69 -17.21 -22.13
C TYR A 39 -6.40 -16.36 -20.90
N ARG A 40 -5.59 -16.90 -19.99
CA ARG A 40 -5.21 -16.21 -18.77
C ARG A 40 -3.89 -15.48 -18.98
N PRO A 41 -3.88 -14.13 -18.97
CA PRO A 41 -2.63 -13.39 -19.06
C PRO A 41 -1.84 -13.53 -17.75
N ASN A 42 -0.53 -13.28 -17.79
CA ASN A 42 0.25 -13.26 -16.58
C ASN A 42 0.04 -11.93 -15.84
N ARG A 43 0.51 -11.88 -14.58
CA ARG A 43 0.35 -10.68 -13.73
C ARG A 43 1.03 -9.46 -14.33
N SER A 44 2.17 -9.64 -14.98
CA SER A 44 2.92 -8.55 -15.61
C SER A 44 2.12 -7.90 -16.74
N SER A 45 1.43 -8.71 -17.54
CA SER A 45 0.59 -8.19 -18.62
C SER A 45 -0.58 -7.38 -18.08
N VAL A 46 -1.23 -7.86 -17.01
CA VAL A 46 -2.31 -7.13 -16.35
C VAL A 46 -1.80 -5.81 -15.77
N SER A 47 -0.68 -5.85 -15.06
CA SER A 47 -0.06 -4.66 -14.48
C SER A 47 0.26 -3.61 -15.54
N ALA A 48 0.85 -4.03 -16.66
CA ALA A 48 1.17 -3.13 -17.77
C ALA A 48 -0.09 -2.50 -18.39
N ALA A 49 -1.15 -3.30 -18.55
CA ALA A 49 -2.41 -2.80 -19.09
C ALA A 49 -3.05 -1.76 -18.17
N LEU A 50 -3.05 -2.00 -16.86
CA LEU A 50 -3.60 -1.07 -15.89
C LEU A 50 -2.79 0.23 -15.86
N SER A 51 -1.46 0.15 -15.87
CA SER A 51 -0.59 1.32 -15.94
C SER A 51 -0.85 2.14 -17.19
N LYS A 52 -0.97 1.49 -18.34
CA LYS A 52 -1.22 2.15 -19.61
C LYS A 52 -2.57 2.85 -19.62
N ALA A 53 -3.56 2.27 -18.96
CA ALA A 53 -4.90 2.84 -18.84
C ALA A 53 -4.99 3.92 -17.73
N GLY A 54 -3.91 4.15 -16.98
CA GLY A 54 -3.91 5.11 -15.89
C GLY A 54 -4.73 4.67 -14.70
N LEU A 55 -4.98 3.36 -14.55
CA LEU A 55 -5.85 2.81 -13.52
C LEU A 55 -5.09 2.26 -12.31
N THR A 56 -3.79 2.12 -12.43
CA THR A 56 -2.97 1.65 -11.31
C THR A 56 -2.42 2.86 -10.58
N GLU A 57 -2.96 3.13 -9.42
CA GLU A 57 -2.32 4.07 -8.52
C GLU A 57 -1.19 3.34 -7.82
N ARG A 58 0.01 3.89 -7.95
CA ARG A 58 1.17 3.35 -7.24
C ARG A 58 0.98 3.56 -5.76
N VAL A 59 1.21 2.50 -4.97
CA VAL A 59 1.14 2.63 -3.52
C VAL A 59 2.17 3.66 -3.05
N ARG A 60 1.73 4.67 -2.34
CA ARG A 60 2.58 5.74 -1.82
C ARG A 60 3.06 5.35 -0.42
N TYR A 61 4.02 4.42 -0.38
CA TYR A 61 4.61 4.00 0.89
C TYR A 61 5.30 5.15 1.61
N ASP A 62 5.89 6.09 0.86
CA ASP A 62 6.57 7.26 1.43
C ASP A 62 5.65 8.14 2.27
N LYS A 63 4.36 8.12 2.02
CA LYS A 63 3.37 8.87 2.80
C LYS A 63 3.21 8.31 4.22
N PHE A 64 3.33 6.99 4.36
CA PHE A 64 3.19 6.28 5.64
C PHE A 64 4.52 5.90 6.24
N ILE A 65 5.56 5.71 5.41
CA ILE A 65 6.89 5.25 5.83
C ILE A 65 7.92 6.19 5.21
N PRO A 66 8.07 7.40 5.77
CA PRO A 66 8.95 8.42 5.17
C PRO A 66 10.44 8.24 5.48
N TRP A 67 10.76 7.27 6.34
CA TRP A 67 12.14 7.04 6.74
C TRP A 67 12.85 6.10 5.77
N THR A 68 14.05 6.46 5.37
CA THR A 68 14.89 5.68 4.45
C THR A 68 16.34 5.90 4.80
N PRO A 69 17.12 4.83 5.01
CA PRO A 69 16.74 3.42 4.97
C PRO A 69 16.09 2.94 6.28
N ILE A 70 15.39 1.81 6.19
CA ILE A 70 14.92 1.07 7.37
C ILE A 70 15.91 -0.06 7.61
N SER A 71 16.40 -0.20 8.84
CA SER A 71 17.28 -1.30 9.19
C SER A 71 16.58 -2.66 9.02
N ILE A 72 17.31 -3.64 8.53
CA ILE A 72 16.78 -5.01 8.37
C ILE A 72 16.25 -5.54 9.69
N GLU A 73 16.89 -5.21 10.81
CA GLU A 73 16.47 -5.63 12.15
C GLU A 73 15.09 -5.12 12.52
N HIS A 74 14.68 -3.99 11.97
CA HIS A 74 13.40 -3.35 12.28
C HIS A 74 12.30 -3.70 11.28
N ASN A 75 12.62 -4.43 10.22
CA ASN A 75 11.72 -4.67 9.10
C ASN A 75 10.44 -5.43 9.47
N GLY A 76 10.49 -6.24 10.53
CA GLY A 76 9.34 -6.99 11.01
C GLY A 76 8.53 -6.31 12.11
N HIS A 77 8.85 -5.08 12.48
CA HIS A 77 8.17 -4.40 13.57
C HIS A 77 6.68 -4.22 13.26
N LYS A 78 5.83 -4.44 14.26
CA LYS A 78 4.37 -4.37 14.08
C LYS A 78 3.88 -3.00 13.63
N TYR A 79 4.52 -1.91 14.05
CA TYR A 79 4.14 -0.57 13.60
C TYR A 79 4.41 -0.42 12.11
N LEU A 80 5.56 -0.89 11.64
CA LEU A 80 5.90 -0.85 10.22
C LEU A 80 4.91 -1.68 9.39
N GLN A 81 4.53 -2.86 9.87
CA GLN A 81 3.53 -3.70 9.21
C GLN A 81 2.20 -2.97 9.08
N ASN A 82 1.75 -2.32 10.15
CA ASN A 82 0.51 -1.55 10.11
C ASN A 82 0.59 -0.36 9.17
N LEU A 83 1.72 0.34 9.13
CA LEU A 83 1.91 1.46 8.21
C LEU A 83 1.88 1.00 6.74
N ARG A 84 2.43 -0.17 6.45
CA ARG A 84 2.33 -0.77 5.11
C ARG A 84 0.89 -1.08 4.74
N VAL A 85 0.12 -1.62 5.67
CA VAL A 85 -1.31 -1.87 5.45
C VAL A 85 -2.04 -0.55 5.20
N GLY A 86 -1.75 0.48 5.97
CA GLY A 86 -2.32 1.81 5.79
C GLY A 86 -2.05 2.36 4.40
N ALA A 87 -0.83 2.21 3.90
CA ALA A 87 -0.46 2.65 2.56
C ALA A 87 -1.26 1.93 1.48
N ARG A 88 -1.47 0.62 1.63
CA ARG A 88 -2.28 -0.17 0.69
C ARG A 88 -3.74 0.23 0.72
N LEU A 89 -4.30 0.44 1.91
CA LEU A 89 -5.69 0.91 2.06
C LEU A 89 -5.87 2.28 1.44
N ASP A 90 -4.93 3.19 1.66
CA ASP A 90 -4.96 4.53 1.07
C ASP A 90 -4.93 4.49 -0.46
N ALA A 91 -4.23 3.51 -1.03
CA ALA A 91 -4.17 3.31 -2.48
C ALA A 91 -5.39 2.56 -3.03
N GLY A 92 -6.36 2.22 -2.19
CA GLY A 92 -7.57 1.51 -2.62
C GLY A 92 -7.35 0.02 -2.90
N LEU A 93 -6.25 -0.55 -2.42
CA LEU A 93 -5.97 -1.97 -2.63
C LEU A 93 -6.77 -2.83 -1.67
N ASN A 94 -7.03 -4.06 -2.11
CA ASN A 94 -7.72 -5.03 -1.30
C ASN A 94 -6.78 -5.59 -0.22
N VAL A 95 -7.20 -5.48 1.02
CA VAL A 95 -6.45 -5.93 2.19
C VAL A 95 -7.33 -6.91 2.97
N SER A 96 -6.74 -7.93 3.57
CA SER A 96 -7.51 -8.89 4.35
C SER A 96 -8.25 -8.16 5.49
N HIS A 97 -9.40 -8.70 5.86
CA HIS A 97 -10.21 -8.15 6.95
C HIS A 97 -9.39 -8.03 8.25
N GLU A 98 -8.61 -9.06 8.55
CA GLU A 98 -7.78 -9.08 9.76
C GLU A 98 -6.72 -7.97 9.76
N SER A 99 -6.04 -7.78 8.62
CA SER A 99 -5.03 -6.72 8.50
C SER A 99 -5.66 -5.34 8.61
N LYS A 100 -6.82 -5.15 8.00
CA LYS A 100 -7.56 -3.90 8.09
C LYS A 100 -7.97 -3.61 9.54
N GLN A 101 -8.45 -4.63 10.25
CA GLN A 101 -8.85 -4.50 11.64
C GLN A 101 -7.66 -4.13 12.54
N ARG A 102 -6.51 -4.76 12.33
CA ARG A 102 -5.29 -4.42 13.07
C ARG A 102 -4.86 -2.98 12.82
N PHE A 103 -4.95 -2.54 11.58
CA PHE A 103 -4.62 -1.16 11.23
C PHE A 103 -5.58 -0.17 11.91
N GLU A 104 -6.87 -0.43 11.89
CA GLU A 104 -7.86 0.43 12.53
C GLU A 104 -7.62 0.52 14.03
N ASN A 105 -7.30 -0.61 14.67
CA ASN A 105 -6.97 -0.64 16.09
C ASN A 105 -5.67 0.12 16.39
N PHE A 106 -4.68 0.01 15.51
CA PHE A 106 -3.43 0.74 15.61
C PHE A 106 -3.68 2.25 15.57
N VAL A 107 -4.47 2.73 14.62
CA VAL A 107 -4.84 4.15 14.51
C VAL A 107 -5.59 4.61 15.75
N LYS A 108 -6.55 3.81 16.20
CA LYS A 108 -7.33 4.13 17.39
C LYS A 108 -6.45 4.25 18.63
N ASN A 109 -5.53 3.32 18.82
CA ASN A 109 -4.62 3.34 19.97
C ASN A 109 -3.73 4.58 19.95
N LEU A 110 -3.21 4.95 18.79
CA LEU A 110 -2.41 6.17 18.65
C LEU A 110 -3.25 7.41 18.96
N THR A 111 -4.46 7.47 18.45
CA THR A 111 -5.37 8.59 18.66
C THR A 111 -5.74 8.73 20.15
N ASP A 112 -6.10 7.63 20.78
CA ASP A 112 -6.49 7.62 22.20
C ASP A 112 -5.33 8.02 23.11
N ALA A 113 -4.11 7.65 22.75
CA ALA A 113 -2.90 8.00 23.50
C ALA A 113 -2.32 9.37 23.12
N ASN A 114 -2.91 10.06 22.15
CA ASN A 114 -2.35 11.29 21.57
C ASN A 114 -0.89 11.09 21.18
N ALA A 115 -0.62 10.02 20.45
CA ALA A 115 0.72 9.58 20.11
C ALA A 115 0.97 9.62 18.60
N ILE A 116 2.25 9.65 18.25
CA ILE A 116 2.73 9.61 16.88
C ILE A 116 3.89 8.64 16.80
N VAL A 117 4.05 7.98 15.65
CA VAL A 117 5.13 7.01 15.46
C VAL A 117 6.40 7.73 15.03
N VAL A 118 7.51 7.38 15.68
CA VAL A 118 8.86 7.86 15.35
C VAL A 118 9.75 6.67 15.01
N TYR A 119 10.80 6.90 14.23
CA TYR A 119 11.75 5.87 13.87
C TYR A 119 13.17 6.33 14.16
N PHE A 120 13.95 5.49 14.84
CA PHE A 120 15.37 5.70 15.12
C PHE A 120 16.15 4.50 14.58
N TYR A 121 16.92 4.76 13.53
CA TYR A 121 17.69 3.71 12.83
C TYR A 121 18.64 2.95 13.77
N ASP A 122 19.28 3.66 14.71
CA ASP A 122 20.32 3.09 15.57
C ASP A 122 19.76 2.51 16.88
N SER A 123 18.46 2.45 17.05
CA SER A 123 17.86 1.91 18.27
C SER A 123 17.55 0.42 18.11
N ASP A 124 17.32 -0.28 19.23
CA ASP A 124 16.97 -1.69 19.23
C ASP A 124 15.67 -1.98 18.49
N LYS A 125 14.62 -1.28 18.85
CA LYS A 125 13.28 -1.53 18.31
C LYS A 125 13.00 -0.75 17.03
N GLY A 126 13.67 0.35 16.82
CA GLY A 126 13.49 1.24 15.70
C GLY A 126 12.27 2.13 15.80
N PHE A 127 11.10 1.55 16.01
CA PHE A 127 9.84 2.27 16.02
C PHE A 127 9.30 2.43 17.44
N TYR A 128 8.83 3.65 17.73
CA TYR A 128 8.26 3.99 19.04
C TYR A 128 7.04 4.87 18.84
N ALA A 129 6.09 4.77 19.76
CA ALA A 129 4.99 5.73 19.84
C ALA A 129 5.33 6.72 20.92
N VAL A 130 5.34 8.00 20.56
CA VAL A 130 5.66 9.09 21.48
C VAL A 130 4.53 10.10 21.50
N ARG A 131 4.51 10.96 22.51
CA ARG A 131 3.49 12.01 22.61
C ARG A 131 3.57 12.92 21.39
N ARG A 132 2.42 13.18 20.79
CA ARG A 132 2.28 14.08 19.65
C ARG A 132 2.47 15.53 20.09
N GLU A 133 3.18 16.30 19.29
CA GLU A 133 3.22 17.76 19.45
C GLU A 133 1.93 18.35 18.85
N PRO A 134 1.48 19.53 19.36
CA PRO A 134 0.17 20.09 18.95
C PRO A 134 0.03 20.35 17.45
N ASP A 135 1.12 20.63 16.74
CA ASP A 135 1.09 20.93 15.31
C ASP A 135 1.37 19.72 14.44
N GLU A 136 1.63 18.55 15.03
CA GLU A 136 1.86 17.34 14.25
C GLU A 136 0.55 16.76 13.74
N VAL A 137 0.56 16.33 12.46
CA VAL A 137 -0.59 15.72 11.81
C VAL A 137 -0.22 14.34 11.29
N GLY A 138 -1.21 13.47 11.11
CA GLY A 138 -0.99 12.14 10.58
C GLY A 138 -0.52 11.14 11.63
N LEU A 139 0.02 10.01 11.18
CA LEU A 139 0.39 8.89 12.04
C LEU A 139 1.87 8.85 12.37
N VAL A 140 2.70 9.52 11.58
CA VAL A 140 4.16 9.39 11.65
C VAL A 140 4.83 10.74 11.71
N ARG A 141 5.97 10.76 12.41
CA ARG A 141 6.85 11.94 12.44
C ARG A 141 7.90 11.75 11.34
N PRO A 142 7.86 12.57 10.27
CA PRO A 142 8.81 12.41 9.18
C PRO A 142 10.24 12.77 9.62
N PRO A 143 11.26 12.25 8.92
CA PRO A 143 12.66 12.42 9.36
C PRO A 143 13.14 13.88 9.37
N TRP A 144 12.49 14.74 8.60
CA TRP A 144 12.85 16.18 8.57
C TRP A 144 12.17 16.99 9.66
N SER A 145 11.39 16.36 10.54
CA SER A 145 10.70 17.07 11.62
C SER A 145 11.70 17.68 12.60
N PRO A 146 11.45 18.92 13.07
CA PRO A 146 12.31 19.55 14.07
C PRO A 146 12.24 18.89 15.44
N TYR A 147 11.25 18.02 15.67
CA TYR A 147 11.07 17.33 16.94
C TYR A 147 11.99 16.13 17.15
N TYR A 148 12.71 15.72 16.10
CA TYR A 148 13.76 14.72 16.29
C TYR A 148 14.97 15.40 16.96
N PRO A 149 15.67 14.68 17.84
CA PRO A 149 16.90 15.21 18.42
C PRO A 149 17.92 15.55 17.34
N ASN A 150 18.54 16.69 17.45
CA ASN A 150 19.64 17.04 16.56
C ASN A 150 20.88 16.25 16.97
N ASN A 151 21.48 15.61 15.98
CA ASN A 151 22.72 14.88 16.17
C ASN A 151 23.91 15.69 15.70
#